data_962a466d71e2004cbb12d8509b55ffa6
#
_entry.id   962a466d71e2004cbb12d8509b55ffa6
#
_cell.length_a   1.000
_cell.length_b   1.000
_cell.length_c   1.000
_cell.angle_alpha   90.00
_cell.angle_beta   90.00
_cell.angle_gamma   90.00
#
_symmetry.space_group_name_H-M   'P 1'
#
loop_
_entity.id
_entity.type
_entity.pdbx_description
1 polymer ?
#
loop_
_entity_poly.entity_id
_entity_poly.type
_entity_poly.pdbx_seq_one_letter_code
_entity_poly.pdbx_strand_id
1 'polypeptide(L)'
;SAESSFFGYKTHLAMSEERIITAAVVTSGEKGDGPELPKLLQISQNNGMEVDAIIGDAAYSGKENLKIASEQNIKIVARLNPSITQGFRKDEDKFDYNKDADRFVCPAGHLAIRKARGGTKNVGKNQVDTYYFDVEKCKVCPLKEGC
;
A
#
# COMPACT_ATOMS: atom_id res chain seq x y z
N SER A 1 -21.92 -17.43 -3.54
CA SER A 1 -22.01 -17.00 -2.14
C SER A 1 -22.39 -15.54 -2.13
N ALA A 2 -23.55 -15.22 -1.55
CA ALA A 2 -23.94 -13.83 -1.36
C ALA A 2 -22.98 -13.21 -0.33
N GLU A 3 -22.16 -12.26 -0.75
CA GLU A 3 -21.41 -11.41 0.17
C GLU A 3 -22.43 -10.55 0.92
N SER A 4 -22.67 -10.87 2.17
CA SER A 4 -23.47 -10.04 3.03
C SER A 4 -22.63 -8.86 3.49
N SER A 5 -22.83 -7.68 2.88
CA SER A 5 -22.29 -6.43 3.42
C SER A 5 -23.19 -5.94 4.56
N PHE A 6 -22.62 -5.55 5.67
CA PHE A 6 -23.36 -4.94 6.77
C PHE A 6 -22.79 -3.56 7.10
N PHE A 7 -23.66 -2.67 7.50
CA PHE A 7 -23.26 -1.36 8.03
C PHE A 7 -22.95 -1.50 9.52
N GLY A 8 -21.79 -1.02 9.93
CA GLY A 8 -21.38 -1.12 11.33
C GLY A 8 -20.24 -0.16 11.65
N TYR A 9 -19.82 -0.24 12.88
CA TYR A 9 -18.64 0.48 13.38
C TYR A 9 -17.47 -0.49 13.48
N LYS A 10 -16.27 0.06 13.29
CA LYS A 10 -15.00 -0.64 13.48
C LYS A 10 -14.24 0.02 14.63
N THR A 11 -13.67 -0.79 15.51
CA THR A 11 -12.81 -0.32 16.59
C THR A 11 -11.36 -0.66 16.26
N HIS A 12 -10.52 0.37 16.29
CA HIS A 12 -9.07 0.24 16.16
C HIS A 12 -8.48 0.36 17.56
N LEU A 13 -7.60 -0.55 17.92
CA LEU A 13 -6.99 -0.63 19.24
C LEU A 13 -5.46 -0.59 19.14
N ALA A 14 -4.84 0.16 20.04
CA ALA A 14 -3.43 0.02 20.36
C ALA A 14 -3.26 -0.60 21.74
N MET A 15 -2.28 -1.47 21.88
CA MET A 15 -2.04 -2.24 23.09
C MET A 15 -0.54 -2.30 23.38
N SER A 16 -0.14 -2.21 24.63
CA SER A 16 1.25 -2.39 25.05
C SER A 16 1.65 -3.87 25.07
N GLU A 17 2.93 -4.15 25.30
CA GLU A 17 3.47 -5.50 25.44
C GLU A 17 2.81 -6.24 26.61
N GLU A 18 2.46 -5.54 27.68
CA GLU A 18 1.74 -6.07 28.85
C GLU A 18 0.25 -6.29 28.60
N ARG A 19 -0.20 -6.12 27.35
CA ARG A 19 -1.60 -6.27 26.93
C ARG A 19 -2.56 -5.26 27.53
N ILE A 20 -2.07 -4.07 27.85
CA ILE A 20 -2.89 -2.94 28.29
C ILE A 20 -3.31 -2.14 27.06
N ILE A 21 -4.60 -1.87 26.91
CA ILE A 21 -5.11 -1.02 25.82
C ILE A 21 -4.68 0.42 26.10
N THR A 22 -3.85 0.98 25.24
CA THR A 22 -3.30 2.33 25.36
C THR A 22 -4.08 3.37 24.57
N ALA A 23 -4.76 2.94 23.50
CA ALA A 23 -5.64 3.78 22.71
C ALA A 23 -6.77 2.97 22.06
N ALA A 24 -7.90 3.62 21.83
CA ALA A 24 -9.03 3.10 21.08
C ALA A 24 -9.62 4.20 20.19
N VAL A 25 -9.92 3.86 18.96
CA VAL A 25 -10.59 4.74 17.98
C VAL A 25 -11.73 3.97 17.33
N VAL A 26 -12.91 4.56 17.33
CA VAL A 26 -14.08 3.99 16.66
C VAL A 26 -14.32 4.76 15.36
N THR A 27 -14.49 4.03 14.27
CA THR A 27 -14.81 4.57 12.95
C THR A 27 -16.02 3.85 12.35
N SER A 28 -16.56 4.37 11.25
CA SER A 28 -17.47 3.61 10.42
C SER A 28 -16.72 2.45 9.73
N GLY A 29 -17.44 1.37 9.42
CA GLY A 29 -16.86 0.11 8.98
C GLY A 29 -16.08 0.19 7.66
N GLU A 30 -16.36 1.19 6.81
CA GLU A 30 -15.66 1.41 5.54
C GLU A 30 -14.26 2.04 5.68
N LYS A 31 -13.92 2.57 6.86
CA LYS A 31 -12.60 3.18 7.09
C LYS A 31 -11.50 2.13 7.10
N GLY A 32 -10.41 2.42 6.41
CA GLY A 32 -9.20 1.61 6.44
C GLY A 32 -8.45 1.73 7.77
N ASP A 33 -7.71 0.70 8.15
CA ASP A 33 -6.98 0.68 9.44
C ASP A 33 -5.75 1.59 9.43
N GLY A 34 -5.01 1.59 8.30
CA GLY A 34 -3.77 2.35 8.17
C GLY A 34 -3.87 3.84 8.51
N PRO A 35 -4.86 4.59 7.99
CA PRO A 35 -5.04 6.00 8.28
C PRO A 35 -5.31 6.34 9.75
N GLU A 36 -5.71 5.36 10.58
CA GLU A 36 -6.01 5.59 12.00
C GLU A 36 -4.77 5.47 12.91
N LEU A 37 -3.62 4.99 12.38
CA LEU A 37 -2.39 4.86 13.15
C LEU A 37 -1.92 6.17 13.81
N PRO A 38 -1.88 7.32 13.12
CA PRO A 38 -1.42 8.58 13.72
C PRO A 38 -2.26 8.95 14.94
N LYS A 39 -3.56 8.72 14.89
CA LYS A 39 -4.49 9.02 15.96
C LYS A 39 -4.32 8.06 17.15
N LEU A 40 -4.15 6.77 16.87
CA LEU A 40 -3.86 5.78 17.91
C LEU A 40 -2.54 6.09 18.62
N LEU A 41 -1.49 6.44 17.87
CA LEU A 41 -0.18 6.82 18.39
C LEU A 41 -0.31 8.06 19.30
N GLN A 42 -0.97 9.11 18.82
CA GLN A 42 -1.18 10.34 19.60
C GLN A 42 -1.93 10.08 20.91
N ILE A 43 -2.99 9.28 20.88
CA ILE A 43 -3.76 8.95 22.10
C ILE A 43 -2.87 8.15 23.08
N SER A 44 -2.12 7.15 22.61
CA SER A 44 -1.21 6.38 23.44
C SER A 44 -0.16 7.27 24.11
N GLN A 45 0.45 8.20 23.37
CA GLN A 45 1.42 9.16 23.89
C GLN A 45 0.80 10.12 24.90
N ASN A 46 -0.41 10.61 24.63
CA ASN A 46 -1.15 11.48 25.55
C ASN A 46 -1.50 10.76 26.87
N ASN A 47 -1.66 9.44 26.82
CA ASN A 47 -1.87 8.59 28.00
C ASN A 47 -0.56 8.22 28.71
N GLY A 48 0.56 8.86 28.36
CA GLY A 48 1.85 8.69 29.02
C GLY A 48 2.70 7.52 28.52
N MET A 49 2.34 6.93 27.37
CA MET A 49 3.15 5.86 26.78
C MET A 49 4.34 6.43 26.00
N GLU A 50 5.54 5.96 26.31
CA GLU A 50 6.71 6.12 25.46
C GLU A 50 6.67 5.01 24.40
N VAL A 51 6.65 5.40 23.11
CA VAL A 51 6.49 4.46 22.00
C VAL A 51 7.77 4.43 21.16
N ASP A 52 8.56 3.38 21.30
CA ASP A 52 9.78 3.15 20.52
C ASP A 52 9.51 2.33 19.26
N ALA A 53 8.50 1.47 19.32
CA ALA A 53 8.16 0.59 18.21
C ALA A 53 6.64 0.39 18.09
N ILE A 54 6.19 0.22 16.85
CA ILE A 54 4.82 -0.12 16.51
C ILE A 54 4.84 -1.44 15.75
N ILE A 55 4.12 -2.44 16.25
CA ILE A 55 3.95 -3.74 15.58
C ILE A 55 2.52 -3.79 15.04
N GLY A 56 2.38 -4.06 13.75
CA GLY A 56 1.07 -4.10 13.10
C GLY A 56 1.06 -4.98 11.84
N ASP A 57 -0.10 -5.08 11.23
CA ASP A 57 -0.25 -5.77 9.96
C ASP A 57 0.15 -4.88 8.76
N ALA A 58 -0.01 -5.40 7.55
CA ALA A 58 0.36 -4.70 6.33
C ALA A 58 -0.43 -3.41 6.07
N ALA A 59 -1.60 -3.22 6.69
CA ALA A 59 -2.39 -2.00 6.55
C ALA A 59 -1.65 -0.77 7.12
N TYR A 60 -0.83 -0.98 8.15
CA TYR A 60 -0.10 0.09 8.83
C TYR A 60 1.22 0.47 8.14
N SER A 61 1.68 -0.27 7.14
CA SER A 61 2.93 0.03 6.39
C SER A 61 2.77 1.11 5.31
N GLY A 62 1.68 1.86 5.31
CA GLY A 62 1.45 2.94 4.35
C GLY A 62 2.51 4.05 4.45
N LYS A 63 2.80 4.71 3.31
CA LYS A 63 3.85 5.75 3.20
C LYS A 63 3.74 6.84 4.27
N GLU A 64 2.53 7.32 4.55
CA GLU A 64 2.31 8.38 5.55
C GLU A 64 2.66 7.88 6.96
N ASN A 65 2.31 6.64 7.31
CA ASN A 65 2.64 6.04 8.59
C ASN A 65 4.15 5.85 8.77
N LEU A 66 4.83 5.38 7.72
CA LEU A 66 6.29 5.23 7.72
C LEU A 66 6.99 6.59 7.90
N LYS A 67 6.44 7.65 7.27
CA LYS A 67 6.96 9.00 7.39
C LYS A 67 6.82 9.52 8.83
N ILE A 68 5.61 9.42 9.41
CA ILE A 68 5.35 9.87 10.79
C ILE A 68 6.24 9.13 11.79
N ALA A 69 6.37 7.82 11.63
CA ALA A 69 7.23 7.02 12.49
C ALA A 69 8.72 7.45 12.37
N SER A 70 9.19 7.69 11.15
CA SER A 70 10.54 8.18 10.92
C SER A 70 10.79 9.56 11.53
N GLU A 71 9.83 10.48 11.42
CA GLU A 71 9.93 11.83 12.02
C GLU A 71 9.97 11.79 13.55
N GLN A 72 9.32 10.81 14.17
CA GLN A 72 9.31 10.60 15.62
C GLN A 72 10.35 9.58 16.11
N ASN A 73 11.22 9.08 15.23
CA ASN A 73 12.20 8.04 15.52
C ASN A 73 11.58 6.74 16.09
N ILE A 74 10.37 6.41 15.64
CA ILE A 74 9.62 5.21 16.04
C ILE A 74 9.85 4.11 14.98
N LYS A 75 10.14 2.89 15.42
CA LYS A 75 10.34 1.73 14.55
C LYS A 75 8.98 1.09 14.20
N ILE A 76 8.65 0.97 12.91
CA ILE A 76 7.49 0.18 12.48
C ILE A 76 7.93 -1.23 12.09
N VAL A 77 7.30 -2.23 12.70
CA VAL A 77 7.43 -3.65 12.39
C VAL A 77 6.12 -4.12 11.79
N ALA A 78 6.04 -4.11 10.47
CA ALA A 78 4.88 -4.54 9.70
C ALA A 78 5.34 -5.17 8.39
N ARG A 79 4.53 -6.08 7.85
CA ARG A 79 4.75 -6.52 6.46
C ARG A 79 4.50 -5.33 5.54
N LEU A 80 5.36 -5.13 4.55
CA LEU A 80 5.09 -4.10 3.55
C LEU A 80 3.84 -4.48 2.74
N ASN A 81 2.97 -3.49 2.55
CA ASN A 81 1.80 -3.67 1.72
C ASN A 81 2.26 -4.05 0.30
N PRO A 82 1.70 -5.09 -0.33
CA PRO A 82 2.07 -5.49 -1.69
C PRO A 82 2.00 -4.34 -2.71
N SER A 83 1.10 -3.38 -2.52
CA SER A 83 1.04 -2.18 -3.38
C SER A 83 2.29 -1.31 -3.32
N ILE A 84 3.12 -1.42 -2.27
CA ILE A 84 4.38 -0.69 -2.10
C ILE A 84 5.53 -1.47 -2.76
N THR A 85 5.55 -2.79 -2.59
CA THR A 85 6.67 -3.65 -3.03
C THR A 85 6.53 -4.14 -4.46
N GLN A 86 5.31 -4.45 -4.88
CA GLN A 86 5.03 -5.12 -6.15
C GLN A 86 3.97 -4.39 -7.00
N GLY A 87 3.34 -3.35 -6.45
CA GLY A 87 2.14 -2.78 -7.02
C GLY A 87 0.99 -3.80 -6.95
N PHE A 88 0.14 -3.81 -7.96
CA PHE A 88 -0.93 -4.82 -8.10
C PHE A 88 -0.49 -6.04 -8.92
N ARG A 89 0.84 -6.28 -9.03
CA ARG A 89 1.37 -7.38 -9.81
C ARG A 89 1.16 -8.71 -9.10
N LYS A 90 0.68 -9.69 -9.85
CA LYS A 90 0.76 -11.11 -9.49
C LYS A 90 2.17 -11.61 -9.82
N ASP A 91 2.66 -12.63 -9.11
CA ASP A 91 3.96 -13.28 -9.39
C ASP A 91 4.05 -13.85 -10.82
N GLU A 92 2.91 -13.98 -11.48
CA GLU A 92 2.77 -14.44 -12.87
C GLU A 92 3.01 -13.34 -13.90
N ASP A 93 2.99 -12.05 -13.49
CA ASP A 93 3.21 -10.90 -14.37
C ASP A 93 4.71 -10.75 -14.68
N LYS A 94 5.21 -11.54 -15.60
CA LYS A 94 6.61 -11.59 -16.04
C LYS A 94 6.99 -10.43 -16.96
N PHE A 95 6.76 -9.20 -16.50
CA PHE A 95 7.24 -8.03 -17.22
C PHE A 95 8.64 -7.65 -16.71
N ASP A 96 9.62 -7.67 -17.57
CA ASP A 96 10.99 -7.31 -17.24
C ASP A 96 11.21 -5.80 -17.41
N TYR A 97 11.86 -5.17 -16.42
CA TYR A 97 12.20 -3.77 -16.50
C TYR A 97 13.55 -3.56 -17.20
N ASN A 98 13.53 -2.92 -18.35
CA ASN A 98 14.73 -2.51 -19.07
C ASN A 98 15.19 -1.14 -18.55
N LYS A 99 16.32 -1.14 -17.84
CA LYS A 99 16.88 0.08 -17.22
C LYS A 99 17.36 1.11 -18.23
N ASP A 100 17.90 0.68 -19.36
CA ASP A 100 18.46 1.56 -20.38
C ASP A 100 17.36 2.31 -21.13
N ALA A 101 16.23 1.63 -21.37
CA ALA A 101 15.06 2.23 -22.01
C ALA A 101 14.09 2.90 -21.02
N ASP A 102 14.28 2.75 -19.70
CA ASP A 102 13.32 3.16 -18.65
C ASP A 102 11.90 2.66 -18.92
N ARG A 103 11.77 1.40 -19.38
CA ARG A 103 10.50 0.81 -19.79
C ARG A 103 10.43 -0.68 -19.49
N PHE A 104 9.21 -1.18 -19.43
CA PHE A 104 8.97 -2.61 -19.27
C PHE A 104 8.90 -3.33 -20.61
N VAL A 105 9.40 -4.57 -20.63
CA VAL A 105 9.27 -5.55 -21.70
C VAL A 105 8.24 -6.58 -21.25
N CYS A 106 7.25 -6.86 -22.10
CA CYS A 106 6.25 -7.89 -21.81
C CYS A 106 6.79 -9.30 -22.04
N PRO A 107 6.13 -10.36 -21.53
CA PRO A 107 6.55 -11.76 -21.74
C PRO A 107 6.71 -12.17 -23.19
N ALA A 108 6.01 -11.51 -24.12
CA ALA A 108 6.16 -11.70 -25.58
C ALA A 108 7.33 -10.92 -26.20
N GLY A 109 8.18 -10.28 -25.39
CA GLY A 109 9.37 -9.56 -25.85
C GLY A 109 9.11 -8.15 -26.40
N HIS A 110 7.91 -7.59 -26.22
CA HIS A 110 7.62 -6.23 -26.70
C HIS A 110 7.92 -5.18 -25.62
N LEU A 111 8.64 -4.15 -25.98
CA LEU A 111 8.92 -2.98 -25.14
C LEU A 111 7.66 -2.08 -25.06
N ALA A 112 7.38 -1.52 -23.89
CA ALA A 112 6.34 -0.50 -23.75
C ALA A 112 6.64 0.70 -24.66
N ILE A 113 5.61 1.17 -25.39
CA ILE A 113 5.76 2.26 -26.36
C ILE A 113 5.68 3.64 -25.70
N ARG A 114 5.02 3.73 -24.53
CA ARG A 114 4.84 4.99 -23.80
C ARG A 114 4.88 4.75 -22.31
N LYS A 115 5.45 5.72 -21.59
CA LYS A 115 5.36 5.87 -20.13
C LYS A 115 4.61 7.15 -19.83
N ALA A 116 3.66 7.10 -18.92
CA ALA A 116 2.96 8.27 -18.41
C ALA A 116 2.97 8.25 -16.89
N ARG A 117 3.21 9.39 -16.29
CA ARG A 117 3.12 9.56 -14.85
C ARG A 117 1.73 10.09 -14.51
N GLY A 118 0.96 9.26 -13.81
CA GLY A 118 -0.37 9.60 -13.30
C GLY A 118 -0.32 9.91 -11.80
N GLY A 119 -1.39 10.50 -11.31
CA GLY A 119 -1.58 10.87 -9.91
C GLY A 119 -2.04 12.31 -9.76
N THR A 120 -2.61 12.66 -8.61
CA THR A 120 -3.04 14.02 -8.29
C THR A 120 -1.86 15.00 -8.37
N LYS A 121 -2.12 16.25 -8.74
CA LYS A 121 -1.16 17.35 -8.95
C LYS A 121 -0.23 17.65 -7.76
N ASN A 122 -0.42 17.02 -6.60
CA ASN A 122 0.45 17.16 -5.44
C ASN A 122 1.66 16.25 -5.59
N VAL A 123 2.76 16.86 -5.97
CA VAL A 123 4.09 16.26 -6.04
C VAL A 123 4.38 15.46 -4.77
N GLY A 124 4.60 14.16 -4.90
CA GLY A 124 5.03 13.27 -3.82
C GLY A 124 3.97 12.34 -3.23
N LYS A 125 2.69 12.52 -3.51
CA LYS A 125 1.64 11.59 -3.07
C LYS A 125 1.13 10.74 -4.23
N ASN A 126 1.29 9.42 -4.11
CA ASN A 126 0.68 8.42 -5.00
C ASN A 126 0.97 8.61 -6.49
N GLN A 127 2.22 8.94 -6.84
CA GLN A 127 2.62 8.95 -8.25
C GLN A 127 2.74 7.50 -8.75
N VAL A 128 1.99 7.18 -9.80
CA VAL A 128 2.04 5.89 -10.48
C VAL A 128 2.58 6.10 -11.89
N ASP A 129 3.64 5.38 -12.24
CA ASP A 129 4.10 5.31 -13.62
C ASP A 129 3.29 4.22 -14.35
N THR A 130 2.60 4.61 -15.39
CA THR A 130 1.80 3.72 -16.25
C THR A 130 2.54 3.50 -17.55
N TYR A 131 2.72 2.23 -17.90
CA TYR A 131 3.39 1.82 -19.12
C TYR A 131 2.36 1.29 -20.13
N TYR A 132 2.43 1.75 -21.36
CA TYR A 132 1.50 1.39 -22.43
C TYR A 132 2.21 0.53 -23.45
N PHE A 133 1.56 -0.54 -23.86
CA PHE A 133 2.02 -1.44 -24.91
C PHE A 133 1.21 -1.22 -26.20
N ASP A 134 1.76 -1.68 -27.32
CA ASP A 134 1.10 -1.61 -28.61
C ASP A 134 -0.11 -2.55 -28.64
N VAL A 135 -1.30 -1.97 -28.72
CA VAL A 135 -2.57 -2.71 -28.65
C VAL A 135 -2.71 -3.65 -29.87
N GLU A 136 -2.20 -3.27 -31.04
CA GLU A 136 -2.30 -4.11 -32.22
C GLU A 136 -1.47 -5.40 -32.07
N LYS A 137 -0.29 -5.29 -31.48
CA LYS A 137 0.52 -6.47 -31.12
C LYS A 137 -0.14 -7.32 -30.03
N CYS A 138 -0.80 -6.68 -29.05
CA CYS A 138 -1.51 -7.40 -28.01
C CYS A 138 -2.73 -8.18 -28.53
N LYS A 139 -3.42 -7.67 -29.55
CA LYS A 139 -4.58 -8.35 -30.16
C LYS A 139 -4.24 -9.72 -30.74
N VAL A 140 -3.07 -9.87 -31.31
CA VAL A 140 -2.59 -11.10 -31.97
C VAL A 140 -1.57 -11.88 -31.14
N CYS A 141 -1.37 -11.47 -29.89
CA CYS A 141 -0.37 -12.08 -29.02
C CYS A 141 -0.79 -13.51 -28.59
N PRO A 142 0.07 -14.52 -28.76
CA PRO A 142 -0.23 -15.88 -28.32
C PRO A 142 -0.31 -16.02 -26.77
N LEU A 143 0.26 -15.08 -26.03
CA LEU A 143 0.24 -15.03 -24.56
C LEU A 143 -0.87 -14.13 -24.03
N LYS A 144 -1.88 -13.81 -24.84
CA LYS A 144 -2.95 -12.87 -24.45
C LYS A 144 -3.84 -13.41 -23.31
N GLU A 145 -4.08 -14.72 -23.31
CA GLU A 145 -4.83 -15.35 -22.22
C GLU A 145 -4.01 -15.31 -20.92
N GLY A 146 -4.54 -14.64 -19.91
CA GLY A 146 -3.87 -14.47 -18.61
C GLY A 146 -2.86 -13.31 -18.54
N CYS A 147 -2.74 -12.51 -19.62
CA CYS A 147 -1.83 -11.35 -19.63
C CYS A 147 -2.46 -10.08 -18.95
#